data_bdf05ec357fa193ba44aff6d5c63e98d
#
_entry.id   bdf05ec357fa193ba44aff6d5c63e98d
#
_cell.length_a   1.000
_cell.length_b   1.000
_cell.length_c   1.000
_cell.angle_alpha   90.00
_cell.angle_beta   90.00
_cell.angle_gamma   90.00
#
_symmetry.space_group_name_H-M   'P 1'
#
loop_
_entity.id
_entity.type
_entity.pdbx_description
1 polymer ?
#
loop_
_entity_poly.entity_id
_entity_poly.type
_entity_poly.pdbx_seq_one_letter_code
_entity_poly.pdbx_strand_id
1 'polypeptide(L)'
;MSYRSTLNPQQQASRAKNAVAEFLFRQLIVPKVYVDARWPNPHSRVDVLAVDRSGAGDVHVVEVKIGTEVLAVSAGMVASLLQIPAHFRYLALFENNNSLPDETCLYAPDGLGRVGVIQVKEDQGGDLSSELRVRPERFRFDASFKQVDKFTAAHPAYIEIRP
;
A
#
# COMPACT_ATOMS: atom_id res chain seq x y z
N MET A 1 10.37 17.45 23.71
CA MET A 1 8.93 17.70 23.48
C MET A 1 8.47 16.87 22.29
N SER A 2 7.63 15.92 22.53
CA SER A 2 7.01 15.17 21.44
C SER A 2 5.95 16.08 20.82
N TYR A 3 6.15 16.51 19.60
CA TYR A 3 5.13 17.14 18.79
C TYR A 3 4.05 16.11 18.53
N ARG A 4 3.04 16.06 19.38
CA ARG A 4 1.85 15.27 19.06
C ARG A 4 1.17 16.00 17.92
N SER A 5 1.10 15.36 16.77
CA SER A 5 0.32 15.84 15.64
C SER A 5 -1.08 16.22 16.15
N THR A 6 -1.48 17.48 15.93
CA THR A 6 -2.82 17.99 16.22
C THR A 6 -3.87 17.42 15.26
N LEU A 7 -3.46 16.60 14.31
CA LEU A 7 -4.33 16.01 13.31
C LEU A 7 -5.19 14.91 13.92
N ASN A 8 -6.46 14.85 13.50
CA ASN A 8 -7.32 13.73 13.85
C ASN A 8 -6.90 12.45 13.10
N PRO A 9 -7.37 11.25 13.52
CA PRO A 9 -6.99 9.99 12.90
C PRO A 9 -7.24 9.93 11.38
N GLN A 10 -8.31 10.55 10.91
CA GLN A 10 -8.64 10.58 9.48
C GLN A 10 -7.65 11.43 8.67
N GLN A 11 -7.21 12.55 9.21
CA GLN A 11 -6.18 13.38 8.60
C GLN A 11 -4.82 12.68 8.58
N GLN A 12 -4.47 11.98 9.66
CA GLN A 12 -3.26 11.16 9.73
C GLN A 12 -3.29 10.04 8.68
N ALA A 13 -4.43 9.38 8.51
CA ALA A 13 -4.61 8.35 7.49
C ALA A 13 -4.42 8.89 6.08
N SER A 14 -5.02 10.05 5.77
CA SER A 14 -4.84 10.72 4.48
C SER A 14 -3.38 11.07 4.19
N ARG A 15 -2.68 11.63 5.16
CA ARG A 15 -1.25 11.97 5.01
C ARG A 15 -0.40 10.73 4.76
N ALA A 16 -0.65 9.66 5.50
CA ALA A 16 0.08 8.41 5.34
C ALA A 16 -0.18 7.77 3.97
N LYS A 17 -1.42 7.76 3.50
CA LYS A 17 -1.77 7.26 2.16
C LYS A 17 -1.07 8.06 1.06
N ASN A 18 -1.04 9.38 1.17
CA ASN A 18 -0.36 10.25 0.21
C ASN A 18 1.15 10.01 0.21
N ALA A 19 1.76 9.84 1.39
CA ALA A 19 3.19 9.54 1.50
C ALA A 19 3.54 8.18 0.87
N VAL A 20 2.70 7.17 1.07
CA VAL A 20 2.86 5.85 0.44
C VAL A 20 2.70 5.95 -1.08
N ALA A 21 1.72 6.72 -1.55
CA ALA A 21 1.50 6.93 -2.98
C ALA A 21 2.73 7.56 -3.65
N GLU A 22 3.30 8.59 -3.04
CA GLU A 22 4.53 9.22 -3.54
C GLU A 22 5.73 8.28 -3.50
N PHE A 23 5.83 7.45 -2.46
CA PHE A 23 6.89 6.44 -2.35
C PHE A 23 6.82 5.43 -3.50
N LEU A 24 5.64 4.88 -3.80
CA LEU A 24 5.45 3.95 -4.91
C LEU A 24 5.80 4.59 -6.25
N PHE A 25 5.39 5.83 -6.44
CA PHE A 25 5.64 6.56 -7.67
C PHE A 25 7.14 6.88 -7.87
N ARG A 26 7.80 7.39 -6.82
CA ARG A 26 9.18 7.90 -6.93
C ARG A 26 10.25 6.83 -6.69
N GLN A 27 10.05 5.96 -5.70
CA GLN A 27 11.05 4.99 -5.28
C GLN A 27 10.90 3.65 -6.01
N LEU A 28 9.67 3.20 -6.21
CA LEU A 28 9.41 1.96 -6.94
C LEU A 28 9.08 2.20 -8.41
N ILE A 29 9.00 3.46 -8.84
CA ILE A 29 8.81 3.89 -10.23
C ILE A 29 7.55 3.26 -10.85
N VAL A 30 6.44 3.29 -10.10
CA VAL A 30 5.15 2.84 -10.61
C VAL A 30 4.40 4.02 -11.24
N PRO A 31 4.06 3.98 -12.53
CA PRO A 31 3.66 5.17 -13.27
C PRO A 31 2.26 5.71 -12.96
N LYS A 32 1.35 4.89 -12.44
CA LYS A 32 0.00 5.33 -12.07
C LYS A 32 -0.34 4.91 -10.65
N VAL A 33 -0.63 5.86 -9.79
CA VAL A 33 -0.98 5.61 -8.39
C VAL A 33 -2.31 6.25 -8.04
N TYR A 34 -3.15 5.52 -7.35
CA TYR A 34 -4.49 5.90 -6.92
C TYR A 34 -4.59 5.81 -5.40
N VAL A 35 -5.23 6.78 -4.76
CA VAL A 35 -5.53 6.78 -3.33
C VAL A 35 -7.02 6.56 -3.13
N ASP A 36 -7.39 5.77 -2.12
CA ASP A 36 -8.79 5.39 -1.84
C ASP A 36 -9.51 4.81 -3.06
N ALA A 37 -8.87 3.89 -3.73
CA ALA A 37 -9.36 3.30 -4.96
C ALA A 37 -10.43 2.23 -4.72
N ARG A 38 -11.41 2.17 -5.62
CA ARG A 38 -12.40 1.09 -5.71
C ARG A 38 -11.88 -0.01 -6.61
N TRP A 39 -11.32 -1.04 -6.02
CA TRP A 39 -10.68 -2.14 -6.74
C TRP A 39 -10.94 -3.48 -6.02
N PRO A 40 -11.23 -4.57 -6.71
CA PRO A 40 -11.42 -4.72 -8.16
C PRO A 40 -12.81 -4.30 -8.68
N ASN A 41 -13.70 -3.89 -7.81
CA ASN A 41 -15.08 -3.52 -8.12
C ASN A 41 -15.54 -2.35 -7.23
N PRO A 42 -16.71 -1.72 -7.51
CA PRO A 42 -17.18 -0.56 -6.76
C PRO A 42 -17.44 -0.80 -5.26
N HIS A 43 -17.55 -2.05 -4.83
CA HIS A 43 -17.82 -2.42 -3.43
C HIS A 43 -16.56 -2.69 -2.63
N SER A 44 -15.42 -2.85 -3.28
CA SER A 44 -14.12 -3.08 -2.66
C SER A 44 -13.30 -1.80 -2.66
N ARG A 45 -12.58 -1.55 -1.55
CA ARG A 45 -11.77 -0.36 -1.39
C ARG A 45 -10.37 -0.75 -0.95
N VAL A 46 -9.37 -0.12 -1.57
CA VAL A 46 -7.96 -0.21 -1.19
C VAL A 46 -7.42 1.18 -0.86
N ASP A 47 -6.55 1.26 0.13
CA ASP A 47 -5.99 2.55 0.55
C ASP A 47 -5.10 3.17 -0.53
N VAL A 48 -4.22 2.37 -1.13
CA VAL A 48 -3.39 2.79 -2.27
C VAL A 48 -3.34 1.67 -3.29
N LEU A 49 -3.58 2.02 -4.53
CA LEU A 49 -3.46 1.13 -5.70
C LEU A 49 -2.44 1.72 -6.66
N ALA A 50 -1.50 0.91 -7.11
CA ALA A 50 -0.56 1.33 -8.13
C ALA A 50 -0.56 0.34 -9.29
N VAL A 51 -0.50 0.87 -10.50
CA VAL A 51 -0.54 0.06 -11.73
C VAL A 51 0.68 0.37 -12.57
N ASP A 52 1.50 -0.65 -12.78
CA ASP A 52 2.64 -0.59 -13.68
C ASP A 52 2.29 -1.29 -14.99
N ARG A 53 2.10 -0.49 -16.03
CA ARG A 53 1.84 -0.99 -17.38
C ARG A 53 3.10 -1.09 -18.24
N SER A 54 4.23 -0.62 -17.73
CA SER A 54 5.52 -0.88 -18.37
C SER A 54 5.92 -2.34 -18.09
N GLY A 55 5.95 -3.17 -19.10
CA GLY A 55 6.26 -4.60 -18.95
C GLY A 55 5.01 -5.47 -18.71
N ALA A 56 4.95 -6.21 -17.61
CA ALA A 56 3.91 -7.22 -17.34
C ALA A 56 2.56 -6.66 -16.85
N GLY A 57 2.44 -5.35 -16.61
CA GLY A 57 1.19 -4.74 -16.11
C GLY A 57 0.91 -5.05 -14.65
N ASP A 58 1.91 -5.02 -13.80
CA ASP A 58 1.81 -5.38 -12.40
C ASP A 58 0.90 -4.44 -11.62
N VAL A 59 0.08 -5.03 -10.74
CA VAL A 59 -0.82 -4.33 -9.83
C VAL A 59 -0.25 -4.44 -8.42
N HIS A 60 -0.12 -3.28 -7.76
CA HIS A 60 0.33 -3.15 -6.38
C HIS A 60 -0.82 -2.63 -5.52
N VAL A 61 -1.09 -3.26 -4.39
CA VAL A 61 -2.06 -2.78 -3.41
C VAL A 61 -1.40 -2.58 -2.06
N VAL A 62 -1.77 -1.51 -1.38
CA VAL A 62 -1.27 -1.19 -0.05
C VAL A 62 -2.44 -0.94 0.88
N GLU A 63 -2.39 -1.54 2.06
CA GLU A 63 -3.26 -1.20 3.19
C GLU A 63 -2.45 -0.43 4.23
N VAL A 64 -2.96 0.72 4.64
CA VAL A 64 -2.29 1.63 5.58
C VAL A 64 -2.85 1.42 6.98
N LYS A 65 -1.98 1.19 7.95
CA LYS A 65 -2.32 1.07 9.37
C LYS A 65 -1.61 2.14 10.19
N ILE A 66 -2.32 2.71 11.16
CA ILE A 66 -1.87 3.87 11.92
C ILE A 66 -1.89 3.59 13.41
N GLY A 67 -0.85 4.03 14.12
CA GLY A 67 -0.81 4.06 15.58
C GLY A 67 -1.02 2.68 16.21
N THR A 68 -2.05 2.55 17.04
CA THR A 68 -2.34 1.30 17.75
C THR A 68 -2.74 0.13 16.85
N GLU A 69 -3.21 0.41 15.64
CA GLU A 69 -3.51 -0.63 14.65
C GLU A 69 -2.27 -1.42 14.25
N VAL A 70 -1.09 -0.78 14.29
CA VAL A 70 0.19 -1.43 13.96
C VAL A 70 0.51 -2.58 14.90
N LEU A 71 0.19 -2.44 16.18
CA LEU A 71 0.42 -3.48 17.20
C LEU A 71 -0.50 -4.70 17.01
N ALA A 72 -1.59 -4.52 16.26
CA ALA A 72 -2.57 -5.56 16.00
C ALA A 72 -2.37 -6.28 14.67
N VAL A 73 -1.25 -6.07 13.98
CA VAL A 73 -0.96 -6.77 12.73
C VAL A 73 -0.93 -8.28 12.97
N SER A 74 -1.84 -8.96 12.33
CA SER A 74 -2.09 -10.38 12.52
C SER A 74 -2.19 -11.11 11.18
N ALA A 75 -2.12 -12.43 11.23
CA ALA A 75 -2.37 -13.27 10.07
C ALA A 75 -3.75 -13.02 9.42
N GLY A 76 -4.75 -12.63 10.22
CA GLY A 76 -6.09 -12.26 9.72
C GLY A 76 -6.07 -11.01 8.84
N MET A 77 -5.28 -10.00 9.20
CA MET A 77 -5.12 -8.79 8.38
C MET A 77 -4.42 -9.10 7.05
N VAL A 78 -3.39 -9.92 7.11
CA VAL A 78 -2.70 -10.41 5.90
C VAL A 78 -3.66 -11.23 5.03
N ALA A 79 -4.44 -12.12 5.64
CA ALA A 79 -5.45 -12.90 4.93
C ALA A 79 -6.47 -12.02 4.20
N SER A 80 -6.94 -10.94 4.83
CA SER A 80 -7.84 -9.96 4.20
C SER A 80 -7.18 -9.28 2.99
N LEU A 81 -5.92 -8.87 3.13
CA LEU A 81 -5.16 -8.25 2.04
C LEU A 81 -4.93 -9.25 0.87
N LEU A 82 -4.75 -10.52 1.18
CA LEU A 82 -4.60 -11.58 0.18
C LEU A 82 -5.86 -11.83 -0.66
N GLN A 83 -7.04 -11.40 -0.19
CA GLN A 83 -8.28 -11.46 -0.96
C GLN A 83 -8.33 -10.43 -2.10
N ILE A 84 -7.52 -9.39 -2.04
CA ILE A 84 -7.51 -8.33 -3.03
C ILE A 84 -6.64 -8.77 -4.23
N PRO A 85 -7.18 -8.76 -5.46
CA PRO A 85 -6.39 -9.13 -6.64
C PRO A 85 -5.21 -8.17 -6.87
N ALA A 86 -4.01 -8.68 -6.77
CA ALA A 86 -2.77 -7.92 -6.99
C ALA A 86 -1.56 -8.84 -7.19
N HIS A 87 -0.53 -8.32 -7.84
CA HIS A 87 0.77 -9.00 -7.95
C HIS A 87 1.64 -8.75 -6.72
N PHE A 88 1.61 -7.53 -6.19
CA PHE A 88 2.36 -7.12 -5.01
C PHE A 88 1.42 -6.53 -3.98
N ARG A 89 1.57 -6.97 -2.75
CA ARG A 89 0.76 -6.53 -1.62
C ARG A 89 1.64 -6.03 -0.50
N TYR A 90 1.24 -4.92 0.11
CA TYR A 90 2.01 -4.26 1.16
C TYR A 90 1.12 -3.90 2.34
N LEU A 91 1.69 -3.97 3.54
CA LEU A 91 1.22 -3.24 4.71
C LEU A 91 2.09 -1.99 4.87
N ALA A 92 1.49 -0.82 4.91
CA ALA A 92 2.18 0.41 5.26
C ALA A 92 1.86 0.75 6.71
N LEU A 93 2.89 0.82 7.53
CA LEU A 93 2.77 1.04 8.97
C LEU A 93 3.24 2.45 9.31
N PHE A 94 2.30 3.30 9.75
CA PHE A 94 2.59 4.65 10.17
C PHE A 94 2.88 4.67 11.67
N GLU A 95 4.14 4.53 12.01
CA GLU A 95 4.62 4.49 13.37
C GLU A 95 6.09 4.94 13.47
N ASN A 96 6.44 5.67 14.55
CA ASN A 96 7.78 6.19 14.77
C ASN A 96 8.72 5.21 15.49
N ASN A 97 8.24 4.09 15.96
CA ASN A 97 9.11 3.06 16.51
C ASN A 97 9.55 2.08 15.39
N ASN A 98 10.57 1.29 15.66
CA ASN A 98 11.12 0.34 14.69
C ASN A 98 10.50 -1.07 14.79
N SER A 99 9.33 -1.19 15.41
CA SER A 99 8.63 -2.47 15.50
C SER A 99 8.13 -2.91 14.13
N LEU A 100 8.50 -4.12 13.74
CA LEU A 100 8.01 -4.78 12.54
C LEU A 100 7.14 -5.97 12.94
N PRO A 101 6.13 -6.33 12.12
CA PRO A 101 5.38 -7.55 12.34
C PRO A 101 6.30 -8.77 12.21
N ASP A 102 5.92 -9.86 12.85
CA ASP A 102 6.60 -11.13 12.68
C ASP A 102 6.53 -11.55 11.20
N GLU A 103 7.68 -11.83 10.60
CA GLU A 103 7.75 -12.22 9.19
C GLU A 103 6.89 -13.43 8.84
N THR A 104 6.70 -14.36 9.80
CA THR A 104 5.84 -15.54 9.57
C THR A 104 4.40 -15.16 9.28
N CYS A 105 3.91 -14.02 9.81
CA CYS A 105 2.57 -13.51 9.54
C CYS A 105 2.40 -12.95 8.13
N LEU A 106 3.50 -12.62 7.45
CA LEU A 106 3.47 -11.97 6.13
C LEU A 106 3.35 -12.94 4.97
N TYR A 107 3.59 -14.21 5.21
CA TYR A 107 3.48 -15.25 4.17
C TYR A 107 2.03 -15.68 3.96
N ALA A 108 1.68 -15.91 2.70
CA ALA A 108 0.44 -16.58 2.37
C ALA A 108 0.42 -17.99 2.97
N PRO A 109 -0.74 -18.48 3.47
CA PRO A 109 -0.83 -19.81 4.08
C PRO A 109 -0.42 -20.97 3.17
N ASP A 110 -0.54 -20.79 1.87
CA ASP A 110 -0.14 -21.74 0.83
C ASP A 110 1.34 -21.62 0.41
N GLY A 111 2.08 -20.66 0.98
CA GLY A 111 3.48 -20.41 0.65
C GLY A 111 3.70 -19.75 -0.71
N LEU A 112 2.64 -19.25 -1.37
CA LEU A 112 2.71 -18.70 -2.73
C LEU A 112 3.16 -17.25 -2.80
N GLY A 113 3.52 -16.62 -1.68
CA GLY A 113 4.03 -15.26 -1.71
C GLY A 113 4.10 -14.62 -0.32
N ARG A 114 4.71 -13.46 -0.27
CA ARG A 114 4.90 -12.67 0.95
C ARG A 114 4.43 -11.24 0.74
N VAL A 115 3.69 -10.73 1.73
CA VAL A 115 3.34 -9.31 1.81
C VAL A 115 4.56 -8.50 2.21
N GLY A 116 4.79 -7.37 1.53
CA GLY A 116 5.84 -6.43 1.88
C GLY A 116 5.41 -5.51 3.02
N VAL A 117 6.38 -4.84 3.64
CA VAL A 117 6.14 -3.85 4.70
C VAL A 117 6.82 -2.54 4.31
N ILE A 118 6.04 -1.47 4.28
CA ILE A 118 6.49 -0.10 4.13
C ILE A 118 6.34 0.58 5.48
N GLN A 119 7.41 1.16 6.00
CA GLN A 119 7.34 1.96 7.21
C GLN A 119 7.25 3.44 6.85
N VAL A 120 6.25 4.12 7.41
CA VAL A 120 6.07 5.57 7.28
C VAL A 120 6.41 6.21 8.63
N LYS A 121 7.33 7.16 8.61
CA LYS A 121 7.76 7.91 9.79
C LYS A 121 7.53 9.39 9.61
N GLU A 122 7.21 10.05 10.70
CA GLU A 122 7.16 11.51 10.79
C GLU A 122 8.43 12.03 11.49
N ASP A 123 9.10 12.98 10.86
CA ASP A 123 10.26 13.63 11.46
C ASP A 123 9.86 14.75 12.44
N GLN A 124 10.85 15.40 13.05
CA GLN A 124 10.61 16.50 14.00
C GLN A 124 9.95 17.72 13.37
N GLY A 125 10.12 17.90 12.07
CA GLY A 125 9.49 18.98 11.31
C GLY A 125 8.07 18.65 10.81
N GLY A 126 7.59 17.45 11.06
CA GLY A 126 6.29 16.98 10.60
C GLY A 126 6.27 16.40 9.19
N ASP A 127 7.42 16.25 8.54
CA ASP A 127 7.54 15.65 7.22
C ASP A 127 7.50 14.12 7.32
N LEU A 128 6.78 13.50 6.38
CA LEU A 128 6.68 12.05 6.30
C LEU A 128 7.73 11.48 5.36
N SER A 129 8.33 10.37 5.76
CA SER A 129 9.23 9.57 4.94
C SER A 129 8.77 8.12 4.93
N SER A 130 8.97 7.43 3.83
CA SER A 130 8.60 6.03 3.67
C SER A 130 9.82 5.20 3.30
N GLU A 131 9.90 4.01 3.87
CA GLU A 131 10.98 3.05 3.63
C GLU A 131 10.42 1.65 3.45
N LEU A 132 10.90 0.93 2.44
CA LEU A 132 10.58 -0.48 2.26
C LEU A 132 11.41 -1.32 3.24
N ARG A 133 10.76 -1.89 4.25
CA ARG A 133 11.40 -2.67 5.31
C ARG A 133 11.42 -4.17 5.01
N VAL A 134 10.39 -4.66 4.36
CA VAL A 134 10.27 -6.05 3.91
C VAL A 134 9.85 -6.03 2.45
N ARG A 135 10.61 -6.67 1.59
CA ARG A 135 10.28 -6.79 0.18
C ARG A 135 9.12 -7.76 -0.02
N PRO A 136 8.10 -7.40 -0.81
CA PRO A 136 7.05 -8.34 -1.18
C PRO A 136 7.60 -9.38 -2.15
N GLU A 137 6.98 -10.56 -2.16
CA GLU A 137 7.12 -11.52 -3.22
C GLU A 137 5.95 -11.39 -4.19
N ARG A 138 6.20 -11.57 -5.48
CA ARG A 138 5.17 -11.45 -6.50
C ARG A 138 4.19 -12.61 -6.40
N PHE A 139 2.91 -12.28 -6.29
CA PHE A 139 1.82 -13.25 -6.34
C PHE A 139 1.38 -13.50 -7.78
N ARG A 140 0.95 -14.73 -8.04
CA ARG A 140 0.28 -15.05 -9.29
C ARG A 140 -1.13 -14.42 -9.26
N PHE A 141 -1.43 -13.64 -10.29
CA PHE A 141 -2.70 -12.94 -10.38
C PHE A 141 -3.24 -13.06 -11.82
N ASP A 142 -4.43 -13.63 -11.93
CA ASP A 142 -5.06 -13.93 -13.22
C ASP A 142 -6.08 -12.85 -13.67
N ALA A 143 -5.87 -11.58 -13.32
CA ALA A 143 -6.69 -10.53 -13.88
C ALA A 143 -6.35 -10.33 -15.35
N SER A 144 -7.39 -10.28 -16.16
CA SER A 144 -7.21 -9.91 -17.54
C SER A 144 -6.74 -8.45 -17.63
N PHE A 145 -5.86 -8.15 -18.54
CA PHE A 145 -5.46 -6.77 -18.87
C PHE A 145 -6.66 -5.84 -19.10
N LYS A 146 -7.78 -6.39 -19.58
CA LYS A 146 -9.04 -5.67 -19.77
C LYS A 146 -9.61 -5.07 -18.48
N GLN A 147 -9.50 -5.79 -17.35
CA GLN A 147 -10.00 -5.27 -16.06
C GLN A 147 -9.15 -4.11 -15.57
N VAL A 148 -7.84 -4.19 -15.69
CA VAL A 148 -6.91 -3.12 -15.34
C VAL A 148 -7.13 -1.92 -16.26
N ASP A 149 -7.26 -2.14 -17.56
CA ASP A 149 -7.50 -1.08 -18.55
C ASP A 149 -8.83 -0.37 -18.32
N LYS A 150 -9.88 -1.12 -18.00
CA LYS A 150 -11.19 -0.57 -17.68
C LYS A 150 -11.13 0.33 -16.45
N PHE A 151 -10.42 -0.10 -15.41
CA PHE A 151 -10.24 0.68 -14.20
C PHE A 151 -9.47 1.97 -14.49
N THR A 152 -8.31 1.89 -15.14
CA THR A 152 -7.46 3.05 -15.43
C THR A 152 -8.11 4.04 -16.36
N ALA A 153 -8.97 3.60 -17.28
CA ALA A 153 -9.75 4.47 -18.17
C ALA A 153 -10.89 5.20 -17.43
N ALA A 154 -11.44 4.59 -16.37
CA ALA A 154 -12.60 5.14 -15.65
C ALA A 154 -12.22 6.04 -14.47
N HIS A 155 -10.96 5.99 -13.98
CA HIS A 155 -10.54 6.67 -12.76
C HIS A 155 -9.30 7.55 -13.01
N PRO A 156 -9.32 8.83 -12.57
CA PRO A 156 -8.13 9.66 -12.60
C PRO A 156 -7.11 9.17 -11.55
N ALA A 157 -5.84 9.09 -11.94
CA ALA A 157 -4.77 8.76 -11.02
C ALA A 157 -4.48 9.95 -10.08
N TYR A 158 -4.09 9.64 -8.83
CA TYR A 158 -3.58 10.64 -7.90
C TYR A 158 -2.22 11.19 -8.36
N ILE A 159 -1.34 10.29 -8.77
CA ILE A 159 -0.05 10.63 -9.39
C ILE A 159 0.11 9.82 -10.67
N GLU A 160 0.51 10.48 -11.75
CA GLU A 160 0.72 9.85 -13.04
C GLU A 160 1.91 10.47 -13.77
N ILE A 161 2.78 9.61 -14.35
CA ILE A 161 3.74 10.07 -15.36
C ILE A 161 2.97 10.32 -16.65
N ARG A 162 2.93 11.55 -17.06
CA ARG A 162 2.42 11.92 -18.38
C ARG A 162 3.52 11.73 -19.42
N PRO A 163 3.22 11.08 -20.53
CA PRO A 163 4.19 10.97 -21.63
C PRO A 163 4.55 12.34 -22.19
#